data_68dbe4cae007a94584c458e7bd4f1cf2
#
_entry.id   68dbe4cae007a94584c458e7bd4f1cf2
#
_cell.length_a   1.000
_cell.length_b   1.000
_cell.length_c   1.000
_cell.angle_alpha   90.00
_cell.angle_beta   90.00
_cell.angle_gamma   90.00
#
_symmetry.space_group_name_H-M   'P 1'
#
loop_
_entity.id
_entity.type
_entity.pdbx_description
1 polymer ?
#
loop_
_entity_poly.entity_id
_entity_poly.type
_entity_poly.pdbx_seq_one_letter_code
_entity_poly.pdbx_strand_id
1 'polypeptide(L)'
;RLVNRDRMWHYTEGVQNWSPIWPKHAIRILPGPSSMWFDALGRRLPQPFLPGYDTLGTLRYLRTTPDIAGYDHSWFILTQKIIRKEVALSASEQTPNITGGGRGSFARQRLLNPKAPGPVEAFKKHGADFVVADTLEDLVAKMNGLTDEPLLDPASIRRQIESRDMQIANPFSKDAQIQGIHNARKSITERLGRTAAPHRILDPSAGPLIGVKLHVLTRKTLGGIQTDLSSRAIGHDGQPIPGLYAAGEVAGFGGGGVHGYNALEGTFLGGCIFSGRVAGRA
;
A
#
# COMPACT_ATOMS: atom_id res chain seq x y z
N ARG A 1 -6.00 -11.95 30.05
CA ARG A 1 -6.37 -12.83 28.94
C ARG A 1 -6.02 -12.16 27.60
N LEU A 2 -5.38 -12.92 26.67
CA LEU A 2 -5.13 -12.44 25.29
C LEU A 2 -6.21 -13.00 24.38
N VAL A 3 -6.77 -12.16 23.52
CA VAL A 3 -7.83 -12.52 22.55
C VAL A 3 -7.44 -12.14 21.14
N ASN A 4 -8.02 -12.81 20.15
CA ASN A 4 -7.80 -12.57 18.71
C ASN A 4 -6.31 -12.56 18.32
N ARG A 5 -5.54 -13.50 18.86
CA ARG A 5 -4.07 -13.60 18.68
C ARG A 5 -3.64 -13.82 17.24
N ASP A 6 -4.52 -14.35 16.40
CA ASP A 6 -4.36 -14.61 14.97
C ASP A 6 -4.71 -13.41 14.10
N ARG A 7 -5.18 -12.31 14.68
CA ARG A 7 -5.64 -11.14 13.93
C ARG A 7 -4.59 -10.04 13.90
N MET A 8 -4.04 -9.84 12.72
CA MET A 8 -3.03 -8.82 12.44
C MET A 8 -3.47 -7.93 11.28
N TRP A 9 -3.00 -6.71 11.28
CA TRP A 9 -3.22 -5.77 10.19
C TRP A 9 -2.08 -5.88 9.19
N HIS A 10 -2.38 -6.45 8.03
CA HIS A 10 -1.44 -6.64 6.95
C HIS A 10 -1.71 -5.66 5.80
N TYR A 11 -0.64 -5.32 5.10
CA TYR A 11 -0.67 -4.61 3.83
C TYR A 11 0.09 -5.42 2.79
N THR A 12 -0.34 -5.35 1.56
CA THR A 12 0.28 -6.03 0.41
C THR A 12 1.29 -5.15 -0.33
N GLU A 13 1.37 -3.86 0.04
CA GLU A 13 2.21 -2.87 -0.62
C GLU A 13 3.38 -2.42 0.27
N GLY A 14 4.04 -3.37 0.94
CA GLY A 14 5.23 -3.11 1.75
C GLY A 14 6.49 -3.04 0.91
N VAL A 15 7.41 -2.16 1.29
CA VAL A 15 8.78 -2.08 0.74
C VAL A 15 9.80 -1.95 1.86
N GLN A 16 11.01 -2.39 1.61
CA GLN A 16 12.11 -2.22 2.54
C GLN A 16 12.45 -0.73 2.70
N ASN A 17 12.66 -0.30 3.94
CA ASN A 17 13.10 1.06 4.19
C ASN A 17 14.62 1.18 3.95
N TRP A 18 15.03 2.07 3.06
CA TRP A 18 16.43 2.29 2.71
C TRP A 18 17.22 3.02 3.82
N SER A 19 16.53 3.72 4.73
CA SER A 19 17.14 4.46 5.82
C SER A 19 16.29 4.35 7.10
N PRO A 20 16.17 3.15 7.69
CA PRO A 20 15.33 2.95 8.86
C PRO A 20 15.95 3.50 10.14
N ILE A 21 15.14 4.08 11.03
CA ILE A 21 15.58 4.50 12.39
C ILE A 21 15.84 3.26 13.26
N TRP A 22 15.08 2.17 13.06
CA TRP A 22 15.27 0.90 13.75
C TRP A 22 15.22 -0.29 12.78
N PRO A 23 15.89 -1.40 13.11
CA PRO A 23 16.00 -2.56 12.23
C PRO A 23 14.63 -3.09 11.79
N LYS A 24 14.54 -3.54 10.53
CA LYS A 24 13.34 -4.15 9.93
C LYS A 24 12.10 -3.26 9.89
N HIS A 25 12.25 -1.95 10.04
CA HIS A 25 11.16 -1.01 9.84
C HIS A 25 10.87 -0.85 8.35
N ALA A 26 9.87 -1.55 7.86
CA ALA A 26 9.39 -1.46 6.48
C ALA A 26 8.40 -0.31 6.29
N ILE A 27 8.25 0.13 5.05
CA ILE A 27 7.39 1.24 4.64
C ILE A 27 6.25 0.73 3.78
N ARG A 28 5.06 1.30 3.93
CA ARG A 28 3.94 1.06 3.03
C ARG A 28 3.91 2.09 1.92
N ILE A 29 3.78 1.61 0.67
CA ILE A 29 3.37 2.46 -0.44
C ILE A 29 1.85 2.70 -0.35
N LEU A 30 1.45 3.96 -0.51
CA LEU A 30 0.07 4.37 -0.72
C LEU A 30 -0.08 4.65 -2.22
N PRO A 31 -0.51 3.67 -3.02
CA PRO A 31 -0.62 3.83 -4.46
C PRO A 31 -1.91 4.55 -4.85
N GLY A 32 -1.90 5.16 -6.04
CA GLY A 32 -3.12 5.47 -6.76
C GLY A 32 -3.51 4.33 -7.71
N PRO A 33 -4.57 4.49 -8.49
CA PRO A 33 -5.16 3.39 -9.26
C PRO A 33 -4.35 2.99 -10.51
N SER A 34 -3.34 3.76 -10.94
CA SER A 34 -2.78 3.62 -12.30
C SER A 34 -1.60 2.65 -12.41
N SER A 35 -0.95 2.28 -11.29
CA SER A 35 0.11 1.27 -11.29
C SER A 35 -0.45 -0.08 -11.71
N MET A 36 0.23 -0.79 -12.61
CA MET A 36 -0.15 -2.17 -12.92
C MET A 36 0.42 -3.11 -11.86
N TRP A 37 -0.42 -4.02 -11.35
CA TRP A 37 -0.05 -4.97 -10.32
C TRP A 37 0.09 -6.36 -10.89
N PHE A 38 1.24 -6.98 -10.66
CA PHE A 38 1.58 -8.32 -11.10
C PHE A 38 1.92 -9.22 -9.92
N ASP A 39 1.59 -10.49 -10.03
CA ASP A 39 2.07 -11.51 -9.10
C ASP A 39 3.57 -11.82 -9.31
N ALA A 40 4.12 -12.71 -8.51
CA ALA A 40 5.53 -13.09 -8.60
C ALA A 40 5.92 -13.71 -9.95
N LEU A 41 4.96 -14.30 -10.66
CA LEU A 41 5.16 -14.93 -11.97
C LEU A 41 4.93 -13.97 -13.14
N GLY A 42 4.71 -12.68 -12.88
CA GLY A 42 4.48 -11.67 -13.92
C GLY A 42 3.09 -11.72 -14.56
N ARG A 43 2.09 -12.29 -13.90
CA ARG A 43 0.69 -12.25 -14.32
C ARG A 43 0.00 -11.06 -13.64
N ARG A 44 -0.65 -10.22 -14.41
CA ARG A 44 -1.45 -9.12 -13.86
C ARG A 44 -2.51 -9.66 -12.93
N LEU A 45 -2.63 -9.06 -11.74
CA LEU A 45 -3.66 -9.47 -10.78
C LEU A 45 -5.05 -9.32 -11.42
N PRO A 46 -5.93 -10.32 -11.23
CA PRO A 46 -7.28 -10.25 -11.76
C PRO A 46 -8.12 -9.20 -11.04
N GLN A 47 -9.18 -8.77 -11.68
CA GLN A 47 -10.17 -7.90 -11.05
C GLN A 47 -10.86 -8.64 -9.90
N PRO A 48 -11.14 -7.97 -8.78
CA PRO A 48 -11.07 -6.53 -8.52
C PRO A 48 -9.76 -6.05 -7.84
N PHE A 49 -8.69 -6.84 -7.87
CA PHE A 49 -7.45 -6.53 -7.13
C PHE A 49 -6.67 -5.39 -7.78
N LEU A 50 -7.10 -4.17 -7.52
CA LEU A 50 -6.48 -2.93 -7.98
C LEU A 50 -5.64 -2.30 -6.87
N PRO A 51 -4.58 -1.53 -7.20
CA PRO A 51 -3.77 -0.84 -6.22
C PRO A 51 -4.59 0.02 -5.26
N GLY A 52 -4.44 -0.21 -3.95
CA GLY A 52 -5.13 0.54 -2.91
C GLY A 52 -6.63 0.28 -2.77
N TYR A 53 -7.19 -0.74 -3.43
CA TYR A 53 -8.63 -0.97 -3.45
C TYR A 53 -9.09 -1.99 -2.39
N ASP A 54 -8.60 -3.21 -2.43
CA ASP A 54 -8.97 -4.29 -1.52
C ASP A 54 -7.74 -5.03 -0.99
N THR A 55 -7.21 -4.55 0.11
CA THR A 55 -6.02 -5.14 0.74
C THR A 55 -6.29 -6.59 1.21
N LEU A 56 -7.46 -6.86 1.78
CA LEU A 56 -7.77 -8.19 2.32
C LEU A 56 -7.98 -9.22 1.21
N GLY A 57 -8.75 -8.87 0.18
CA GLY A 57 -8.96 -9.74 -0.97
C GLY A 57 -7.67 -10.00 -1.73
N THR A 58 -6.85 -8.96 -1.93
CA THR A 58 -5.54 -9.09 -2.58
C THR A 58 -4.60 -9.98 -1.76
N LEU A 59 -4.52 -9.79 -0.45
CA LEU A 59 -3.73 -10.65 0.43
C LEU A 59 -4.17 -12.10 0.33
N ARG A 60 -5.49 -12.35 0.38
CA ARG A 60 -6.05 -13.70 0.22
C ARG A 60 -5.63 -14.29 -1.12
N TYR A 61 -5.81 -13.56 -2.22
CA TYR A 61 -5.43 -14.01 -3.56
C TYR A 61 -3.95 -14.41 -3.60
N LEU A 62 -3.04 -13.53 -3.17
CA LEU A 62 -1.61 -13.77 -3.19
C LEU A 62 -1.16 -14.94 -2.30
N ARG A 63 -1.88 -15.22 -1.20
CA ARG A 63 -1.49 -16.24 -0.21
C ARG A 63 -2.23 -17.56 -0.32
N THR A 64 -3.28 -17.65 -1.12
CA THR A 64 -4.08 -18.89 -1.27
C THR A 64 -4.19 -19.40 -2.70
N THR A 65 -3.73 -18.64 -3.70
CA THR A 65 -3.64 -19.14 -5.09
C THR A 65 -2.47 -20.10 -5.19
N PRO A 66 -2.67 -21.39 -5.54
CA PRO A 66 -1.69 -22.46 -5.35
C PRO A 66 -0.32 -22.18 -5.95
N ASP A 67 -0.27 -21.69 -7.20
CA ASP A 67 0.98 -21.48 -7.94
C ASP A 67 1.74 -20.20 -7.55
N ILE A 68 1.14 -19.31 -6.75
CA ILE A 68 1.82 -18.10 -6.27
C ILE A 68 1.94 -18.00 -4.75
N ALA A 69 1.23 -18.82 -4.00
CA ALA A 69 1.17 -18.76 -2.54
C ALA A 69 2.54 -18.97 -1.85
N GLY A 70 3.47 -19.63 -2.53
CA GLY A 70 4.84 -19.86 -2.05
C GLY A 70 5.75 -18.65 -2.16
N TYR A 71 5.43 -17.68 -2.99
CA TYR A 71 6.26 -16.49 -3.18
C TYR A 71 5.95 -15.42 -2.14
N ASP A 72 6.96 -14.66 -1.74
CA ASP A 72 6.90 -13.62 -0.71
C ASP A 72 6.63 -12.22 -1.26
N HIS A 73 6.49 -12.09 -2.59
CA HIS A 73 6.45 -10.79 -3.26
C HIS A 73 5.42 -10.73 -4.39
N SER A 74 5.13 -9.50 -4.78
CA SER A 74 4.42 -9.11 -5.99
C SER A 74 5.07 -7.85 -6.58
N TRP A 75 4.56 -7.34 -7.70
CA TRP A 75 5.23 -6.28 -8.43
C TRP A 75 4.29 -5.16 -8.83
N PHE A 76 4.71 -3.90 -8.65
CA PHE A 76 4.17 -2.80 -9.43
C PHE A 76 5.05 -2.51 -10.64
N ILE A 77 4.40 -2.22 -11.78
CA ILE A 77 5.02 -1.55 -12.94
C ILE A 77 4.27 -0.24 -13.15
N LEU A 78 5.01 0.85 -13.17
CA LEU A 78 4.46 2.21 -13.30
C LEU A 78 5.44 3.12 -14.04
N THR A 79 4.99 4.32 -14.37
CA THR A 79 5.80 5.34 -15.04
C THR A 79 6.16 6.47 -14.09
N GLN A 80 7.13 7.30 -14.47
CA GLN A 80 7.46 8.54 -13.74
C GLN A 80 6.22 9.44 -13.58
N LYS A 81 5.33 9.48 -14.58
CA LYS A 81 4.09 10.25 -14.53
C LYS A 81 3.13 9.73 -13.45
N ILE A 82 3.05 8.42 -13.26
CA ILE A 82 2.26 7.79 -12.19
C ILE A 82 2.89 8.05 -10.83
N ILE A 83 4.16 7.70 -10.64
CA ILE A 83 4.82 7.79 -9.33
C ILE A 83 4.82 9.22 -8.79
N ARG A 84 5.03 10.18 -9.65
CA ARG A 84 5.00 11.61 -9.32
C ARG A 84 3.67 12.02 -8.68
N LYS A 85 2.56 11.50 -9.21
CA LYS A 85 1.23 11.99 -8.86
C LYS A 85 0.51 11.08 -7.85
N GLU A 86 0.69 9.79 -7.96
CA GLU A 86 -0.15 8.82 -7.25
C GLU A 86 0.53 8.19 -6.05
N VAL A 87 1.85 8.11 -6.03
CA VAL A 87 2.55 7.41 -4.97
C VAL A 87 2.83 8.33 -3.78
N ALA A 88 2.51 7.84 -2.60
CA ALA A 88 2.93 8.40 -1.32
C ALA A 88 3.46 7.26 -0.43
N LEU A 89 4.17 7.61 0.62
CA LEU A 89 4.74 6.67 1.58
C LEU A 89 4.09 6.87 2.93
N SER A 90 3.79 5.79 3.62
CA SER A 90 3.24 5.78 4.97
C SER A 90 4.27 5.25 5.96
N ALA A 91 4.41 5.94 7.08
CA ALA A 91 5.36 5.63 8.16
C ALA A 91 6.84 5.69 7.71
N SER A 92 7.16 6.59 6.80
CA SER A 92 8.54 6.94 6.46
C SER A 92 8.98 8.13 7.32
N GLU A 93 10.12 8.01 7.94
CA GLU A 93 10.76 9.07 8.72
C GLU A 93 11.13 10.27 7.85
N GLN A 94 11.27 10.05 6.55
CA GLN A 94 11.59 11.07 5.57
C GLN A 94 10.33 11.78 5.03
N THR A 95 9.13 11.36 5.46
CA THR A 95 7.89 12.03 5.05
C THR A 95 7.84 13.43 5.68
N PRO A 96 7.68 14.49 4.87
CA PRO A 96 7.68 15.84 5.42
C PRO A 96 6.52 16.03 6.41
N ASN A 97 6.79 16.79 7.47
CA ASN A 97 5.77 17.17 8.42
C ASN A 97 4.77 18.14 7.77
N ILE A 98 3.66 17.60 7.29
CA ILE A 98 2.59 18.38 6.63
C ILE A 98 1.70 19.14 7.64
N THR A 99 1.80 18.85 8.94
CA THR A 99 1.07 19.57 9.98
C THR A 99 1.71 20.90 10.34
N GLY A 100 3.03 21.01 10.22
CA GLY A 100 3.78 22.25 10.43
C GLY A 100 4.04 23.08 9.19
N GLY A 101 3.93 22.49 8.00
CA GLY A 101 4.09 23.16 6.70
C GLY A 101 2.75 23.43 6.04
N GLY A 102 2.51 24.66 5.58
CA GLY A 102 1.22 25.03 4.98
C GLY A 102 0.77 24.09 3.86
N ARG A 103 -0.50 23.68 3.90
CA ARG A 103 -1.14 22.81 2.90
C ARG A 103 -0.93 23.28 1.45
N GLY A 104 -0.74 24.59 1.25
CA GLY A 104 -0.45 25.20 -0.04
C GLY A 104 0.92 24.82 -0.61
N SER A 105 1.94 24.62 0.20
CA SER A 105 3.29 24.23 -0.27
C SER A 105 3.32 22.81 -0.82
N PHE A 106 2.59 21.91 -0.18
CA PHE A 106 2.46 20.51 -0.62
C PHE A 106 1.69 20.40 -1.95
N ALA A 107 0.57 21.12 -2.07
CA ALA A 107 -0.21 21.17 -3.31
C ALA A 107 0.63 21.76 -4.46
N ARG A 108 1.35 22.86 -4.21
CA ARG A 108 2.25 23.48 -5.19
C ARG A 108 3.38 22.54 -5.61
N GLN A 109 3.99 21.83 -4.69
CA GLN A 109 5.04 20.85 -4.98
C GLN A 109 4.54 19.73 -5.90
N ARG A 110 3.33 19.20 -5.66
CA ARG A 110 2.74 18.15 -6.52
C ARG A 110 2.29 18.65 -7.89
N LEU A 111 1.87 19.89 -8.00
CA LEU A 111 1.38 20.46 -9.26
C LEU A 111 2.51 20.91 -10.18
N LEU A 112 3.56 21.53 -9.64
CA LEU A 112 4.60 22.21 -10.42
C LEU A 112 5.91 21.42 -10.53
N ASN A 113 6.16 20.40 -9.69
CA ASN A 113 7.40 19.66 -9.75
C ASN A 113 7.30 18.51 -10.78
N PRO A 114 8.23 18.39 -11.75
CA PRO A 114 8.28 17.24 -12.68
C PRO A 114 8.71 15.94 -12.00
N LYS A 115 9.31 16.00 -10.82
CA LYS A 115 9.73 14.85 -10.01
C LYS A 115 8.64 14.45 -9.03
N ALA A 116 8.70 13.22 -8.52
CA ALA A 116 7.89 12.78 -7.40
C ALA A 116 8.25 13.55 -6.11
N PRO A 117 7.44 13.50 -5.04
CA PRO A 117 7.83 14.06 -3.75
C PRO A 117 9.20 13.54 -3.31
N GLY A 118 9.98 14.39 -2.62
CA GLY A 118 11.37 14.08 -2.24
C GLY A 118 11.56 12.70 -1.59
N PRO A 119 10.74 12.29 -0.61
CA PRO A 119 10.83 10.96 -0.02
C PRO A 119 10.63 9.83 -1.04
N VAL A 120 9.71 9.98 -1.99
CA VAL A 120 9.46 8.98 -3.04
C VAL A 120 10.63 8.91 -4.03
N GLU A 121 11.21 10.05 -4.41
CA GLU A 121 12.43 10.06 -5.23
C GLU A 121 13.61 9.43 -4.51
N ALA A 122 13.73 9.62 -3.20
CA ALA A 122 14.78 8.97 -2.39
C ALA A 122 14.62 7.45 -2.37
N PHE A 123 13.39 6.94 -2.20
CA PHE A 123 13.12 5.50 -2.31
C PHE A 123 13.39 4.96 -3.72
N LYS A 124 13.00 5.69 -4.76
CA LYS A 124 13.31 5.31 -6.15
C LYS A 124 14.82 5.21 -6.40
N LYS A 125 15.62 6.06 -5.73
CA LYS A 125 17.08 6.12 -5.91
C LYS A 125 17.84 5.11 -5.04
N HIS A 126 17.40 4.90 -3.82
CA HIS A 126 18.15 4.16 -2.79
C HIS A 126 17.43 2.90 -2.30
N GLY A 127 16.13 2.75 -2.57
CA GLY A 127 15.35 1.60 -2.10
C GLY A 127 15.75 0.31 -2.81
N ALA A 128 16.02 -0.74 -2.06
CA ALA A 128 16.40 -2.05 -2.58
C ALA A 128 15.32 -2.70 -3.46
N ASP A 129 14.05 -2.31 -3.25
CA ASP A 129 12.91 -2.84 -3.98
C ASP A 129 12.55 -2.06 -5.26
N PHE A 130 13.30 -1.00 -5.58
CA PHE A 130 13.01 -0.13 -6.72
C PHE A 130 14.03 -0.32 -7.84
N VAL A 131 13.54 -0.48 -9.05
CA VAL A 131 14.35 -0.47 -10.27
C VAL A 131 13.76 0.50 -11.30
N VAL A 132 14.64 1.13 -12.08
CA VAL A 132 14.27 2.12 -13.10
C VAL A 132 14.95 1.76 -14.41
N ALA A 133 14.19 1.85 -15.51
CA ALA A 133 14.71 1.59 -16.85
C ALA A 133 13.91 2.39 -17.90
N ASP A 134 14.52 2.61 -19.06
CA ASP A 134 13.87 3.29 -20.18
C ASP A 134 13.12 2.31 -21.10
N THR A 135 13.49 1.02 -21.09
CA THR A 135 12.81 -0.03 -21.84
C THR A 135 12.18 -1.07 -20.92
N LEU A 136 11.18 -1.79 -21.43
CA LEU A 136 10.51 -2.84 -20.65
C LEU A 136 11.46 -4.04 -20.44
N GLU A 137 12.25 -4.38 -21.43
CA GLU A 137 13.21 -5.48 -21.39
C GLU A 137 14.25 -5.26 -20.29
N ASP A 138 14.83 -4.06 -20.25
CA ASP A 138 15.78 -3.68 -19.19
C ASP A 138 15.11 -3.62 -17.82
N LEU A 139 13.86 -3.13 -17.76
CA LEU A 139 13.11 -3.11 -16.51
C LEU A 139 12.93 -4.54 -15.96
N VAL A 140 12.44 -5.46 -16.79
CA VAL A 140 12.16 -6.83 -16.38
C VAL A 140 13.46 -7.55 -16.03
N ALA A 141 14.56 -7.32 -16.76
CA ALA A 141 15.87 -7.87 -16.40
C ALA A 141 16.31 -7.40 -15.00
N LYS A 142 16.15 -6.10 -14.69
CA LYS A 142 16.46 -5.55 -13.36
C LYS A 142 15.51 -6.09 -12.28
N MET A 143 14.20 -6.25 -12.55
CA MET A 143 13.24 -6.85 -11.63
C MET A 143 13.63 -8.30 -11.30
N ASN A 144 13.95 -9.11 -12.30
CA ASN A 144 14.47 -10.47 -12.12
C ASN A 144 15.75 -10.51 -11.29
N GLY A 145 16.58 -9.48 -11.38
CA GLY A 145 17.80 -9.35 -10.56
C GLY A 145 17.53 -9.06 -9.07
N LEU A 146 16.29 -8.78 -8.67
CA LEU A 146 15.89 -8.59 -7.27
C LEU A 146 15.38 -9.89 -6.61
N THR A 147 15.37 -11.00 -7.33
CA THR A 147 14.89 -12.31 -6.87
C THR A 147 15.89 -13.39 -7.16
N ASP A 148 15.84 -14.49 -6.43
CA ASP A 148 16.74 -15.63 -6.63
C ASP A 148 16.47 -16.37 -7.96
N GLU A 149 15.23 -16.29 -8.44
CA GLU A 149 14.79 -16.93 -9.69
C GLU A 149 14.25 -15.87 -10.67
N PRO A 150 14.69 -15.88 -11.95
CA PRO A 150 14.22 -14.94 -12.97
C PRO A 150 12.88 -15.39 -13.56
N LEU A 151 11.79 -15.18 -12.83
CA LEU A 151 10.44 -15.67 -13.17
C LEU A 151 9.69 -14.81 -14.19
N LEU A 152 10.12 -13.55 -14.40
CA LEU A 152 9.39 -12.60 -15.22
C LEU A 152 9.80 -12.71 -16.69
N ASP A 153 8.82 -12.90 -17.58
CA ASP A 153 9.00 -12.87 -19.04
C ASP A 153 8.56 -11.50 -19.59
N PRO A 154 9.48 -10.74 -20.20
CA PRO A 154 9.18 -9.41 -20.74
C PRO A 154 8.12 -9.45 -21.85
N ALA A 155 8.09 -10.49 -22.67
CA ALA A 155 7.10 -10.60 -23.74
C ALA A 155 5.68 -10.83 -23.18
N SER A 156 5.55 -11.62 -22.13
CA SER A 156 4.28 -11.83 -21.44
C SER A 156 3.78 -10.56 -20.77
N ILE A 157 4.67 -9.86 -20.05
CA ILE A 157 4.34 -8.57 -19.39
C ILE A 157 3.95 -7.53 -20.43
N ARG A 158 4.66 -7.43 -21.55
CA ARG A 158 4.36 -6.52 -22.64
C ARG A 158 2.95 -6.72 -23.17
N ARG A 159 2.57 -7.96 -23.50
CA ARG A 159 1.20 -8.26 -23.99
C ARG A 159 0.11 -7.81 -23.02
N GLN A 160 0.33 -7.97 -21.71
CA GLN A 160 -0.63 -7.55 -20.68
C GLN A 160 -0.72 -6.03 -20.56
N ILE A 161 0.42 -5.32 -20.65
CA ILE A 161 0.46 -3.86 -20.67
C ILE A 161 -0.26 -3.33 -21.92
N GLU A 162 0.06 -3.84 -23.09
CA GLU A 162 -0.56 -3.42 -24.35
C GLU A 162 -2.06 -3.68 -24.38
N SER A 163 -2.50 -4.82 -23.85
CA SER A 163 -3.93 -5.14 -23.71
C SER A 163 -4.65 -4.11 -22.83
N ARG A 164 -4.05 -3.72 -21.71
CA ARG A 164 -4.60 -2.63 -20.86
C ARG A 164 -4.56 -1.29 -21.58
N ASP A 165 -3.49 -0.98 -22.27
CA ASP A 165 -3.28 0.31 -22.91
C ASP A 165 -4.24 0.54 -24.10
N MET A 166 -4.64 -0.50 -24.79
CA MET A 166 -5.68 -0.44 -25.83
C MET A 166 -7.05 0.02 -25.28
N GLN A 167 -7.31 -0.18 -23.99
CA GLN A 167 -8.57 0.20 -23.36
C GLN A 167 -8.66 1.69 -23.00
N ILE A 168 -7.55 2.42 -23.03
CA ILE A 168 -7.50 3.83 -22.54
C ILE A 168 -8.42 4.73 -23.35
N ALA A 169 -8.41 4.61 -24.68
CA ALA A 169 -9.20 5.45 -25.56
C ALA A 169 -10.61 4.87 -25.83
N ASN A 170 -10.93 3.70 -25.28
CA ASN A 170 -12.21 3.06 -25.48
C ASN A 170 -13.24 3.52 -24.43
N PRO A 171 -14.27 4.29 -24.82
CA PRO A 171 -15.32 4.74 -23.90
C PRO A 171 -16.15 3.58 -23.31
N PHE A 172 -16.12 2.42 -23.95
CA PHE A 172 -16.78 1.19 -23.51
C PHE A 172 -15.80 0.18 -22.88
N SER A 173 -14.66 0.67 -22.39
CA SER A 173 -13.62 -0.16 -21.77
C SER A 173 -14.20 -1.17 -20.81
N LYS A 174 -13.73 -2.41 -20.88
CA LYS A 174 -14.03 -3.50 -19.94
C LYS A 174 -12.95 -3.68 -18.88
N ASP A 175 -11.84 -2.94 -18.97
CA ASP A 175 -10.78 -2.98 -17.98
C ASP A 175 -11.18 -2.17 -16.74
N ALA A 176 -11.33 -2.83 -15.59
CA ALA A 176 -11.77 -2.19 -14.36
C ALA A 176 -10.80 -1.13 -13.86
N GLN A 177 -9.49 -1.28 -14.11
CA GLN A 177 -8.50 -0.28 -13.73
C GLN A 177 -8.70 1.00 -14.54
N ILE A 178 -8.88 0.89 -15.86
CA ILE A 178 -9.13 2.05 -16.72
C ILE A 178 -10.44 2.73 -16.34
N GLN A 179 -11.50 1.97 -16.10
CA GLN A 179 -12.77 2.51 -15.60
C GLN A 179 -12.61 3.19 -14.24
N GLY A 180 -11.86 2.58 -13.33
CA GLY A 180 -11.55 3.15 -12.00
C GLY A 180 -10.81 4.48 -12.11
N ILE A 181 -9.81 4.58 -12.99
CA ILE A 181 -9.07 5.83 -13.25
C ILE A 181 -10.00 6.91 -13.82
N HIS A 182 -10.83 6.59 -14.81
CA HIS A 182 -11.78 7.54 -15.39
C HIS A 182 -12.79 8.02 -14.34
N ASN A 183 -13.32 7.11 -13.52
CA ASN A 183 -14.30 7.45 -12.48
C ASN A 183 -13.67 8.31 -11.37
N ALA A 184 -12.48 7.97 -10.89
CA ALA A 184 -11.77 8.78 -9.90
C ALA A 184 -11.54 10.21 -10.41
N ARG A 185 -11.16 10.38 -11.67
CA ARG A 185 -10.90 11.68 -12.28
C ARG A 185 -12.15 12.55 -12.55
N LYS A 186 -13.36 12.04 -12.35
CA LYS A 186 -14.57 12.87 -12.30
C LYS A 186 -14.57 13.81 -11.10
N SER A 187 -13.94 13.41 -9.99
CA SER A 187 -13.68 14.29 -8.85
C SER A 187 -12.54 15.27 -9.17
N ILE A 188 -12.77 16.56 -8.93
CA ILE A 188 -11.75 17.61 -9.11
C ILE A 188 -10.54 17.37 -8.20
N THR A 189 -10.75 16.98 -6.95
CA THR A 189 -9.69 16.72 -5.99
C THR A 189 -8.81 15.55 -6.41
N GLU A 190 -9.39 14.46 -6.89
CA GLU A 190 -8.66 13.32 -7.42
C GLU A 190 -7.92 13.67 -8.71
N ARG A 191 -8.57 14.34 -9.62
CA ARG A 191 -7.99 14.77 -10.90
C ARG A 191 -6.79 15.69 -10.72
N LEU A 192 -6.86 16.63 -9.79
CA LEU A 192 -5.78 17.59 -9.53
C LEU A 192 -4.71 17.02 -8.61
N GLY A 193 -5.09 16.26 -7.58
CA GLY A 193 -4.21 15.90 -6.46
C GLY A 193 -3.62 14.49 -6.50
N ARG A 194 -4.37 13.47 -6.95
CA ARG A 194 -4.01 12.07 -6.66
C ARG A 194 -4.06 11.11 -7.84
N THR A 195 -4.77 11.38 -8.92
CA THR A 195 -4.94 10.42 -10.01
C THR A 195 -4.35 10.95 -11.31
N ALA A 196 -3.37 10.26 -11.87
CA ALA A 196 -2.74 10.62 -13.13
C ALA A 196 -3.74 10.55 -14.30
N ALA A 197 -3.53 11.37 -15.32
CA ALA A 197 -4.30 11.20 -16.55
C ALA A 197 -3.98 9.83 -17.17
N PRO A 198 -4.97 9.09 -17.66
CA PRO A 198 -4.74 7.83 -18.33
C PRO A 198 -3.72 8.01 -19.46
N HIS A 199 -2.76 7.12 -19.53
CA HIS A 199 -1.74 7.13 -20.57
C HIS A 199 -1.22 5.69 -20.76
N ARG A 200 -0.58 5.46 -21.90
CA ARG A 200 0.07 4.19 -22.17
C ARG A 200 1.29 4.04 -21.27
N ILE A 201 1.45 2.88 -20.66
CA ILE A 201 2.60 2.59 -19.78
C ILE A 201 3.91 2.62 -20.57
N LEU A 202 3.89 2.10 -21.81
CA LEU A 202 5.07 2.04 -22.66
C LEU A 202 5.30 3.32 -23.49
N ASP A 203 4.58 4.41 -23.21
CA ASP A 203 4.81 5.70 -23.86
C ASP A 203 6.06 6.38 -23.27
N PRO A 204 7.13 6.61 -24.05
CA PRO A 204 8.34 7.25 -23.55
C PRO A 204 8.09 8.66 -22.99
N SER A 205 7.04 9.35 -23.42
CA SER A 205 6.66 10.67 -22.90
C SER A 205 6.16 10.63 -21.45
N ALA A 206 5.84 9.44 -20.94
CA ALA A 206 5.45 9.25 -19.55
C ALA A 206 6.66 9.16 -18.59
N GLY A 207 7.89 9.28 -19.12
CA GLY A 207 9.16 9.12 -18.42
C GLY A 207 9.57 7.66 -18.25
N PRO A 208 10.65 7.39 -17.52
CA PRO A 208 11.15 6.04 -17.35
C PRO A 208 10.11 5.12 -16.69
N LEU A 209 10.24 3.83 -16.99
CA LEU A 209 9.52 2.76 -16.33
C LEU A 209 10.13 2.49 -14.95
N ILE A 210 9.28 2.15 -14.00
CA ILE A 210 9.68 1.87 -12.63
C ILE A 210 9.05 0.54 -12.23
N GLY A 211 9.89 -0.41 -11.79
CA GLY A 211 9.47 -1.65 -11.16
C GLY A 211 9.62 -1.53 -9.64
N VAL A 212 8.65 -2.03 -8.91
CA VAL A 212 8.70 -2.05 -7.44
C VAL A 212 8.36 -3.45 -6.94
N LYS A 213 9.30 -4.07 -6.22
CA LYS A 213 9.07 -5.32 -5.51
C LYS A 213 8.26 -5.03 -4.25
N LEU A 214 7.12 -5.68 -4.10
CA LEU A 214 6.21 -5.47 -2.99
C LEU A 214 6.18 -6.67 -2.07
N HIS A 215 6.18 -6.43 -0.78
CA HIS A 215 6.13 -7.45 0.26
C HIS A 215 4.88 -7.31 1.12
N VAL A 216 4.46 -8.40 1.75
CA VAL A 216 3.43 -8.33 2.79
C VAL A 216 4.05 -7.67 4.03
N LEU A 217 3.47 -6.56 4.44
CA LEU A 217 3.89 -5.81 5.62
C LEU A 217 2.88 -6.00 6.74
N THR A 218 3.32 -6.54 7.87
CA THR A 218 2.55 -6.63 9.10
C THR A 218 2.92 -5.50 10.02
N ARG A 219 1.97 -4.68 10.43
CA ARG A 219 2.26 -3.46 11.17
C ARG A 219 1.63 -3.37 12.54
N LYS A 220 0.43 -3.90 12.70
CA LYS A 220 -0.39 -3.70 13.91
C LYS A 220 -1.11 -4.97 14.27
N THR A 221 -1.39 -5.15 15.56
CA THR A 221 -2.31 -6.20 16.00
C THR A 221 -3.75 -5.68 16.04
N LEU A 222 -4.68 -6.53 15.61
CA LEU A 222 -6.12 -6.32 15.83
C LEU A 222 -6.58 -7.06 17.10
N GLY A 223 -5.81 -8.06 17.55
CA GLY A 223 -5.97 -8.70 18.83
C GLY A 223 -5.20 -7.99 19.95
N GLY A 224 -5.39 -8.42 21.19
CA GLY A 224 -4.70 -7.82 22.31
C GLY A 224 -5.18 -8.33 23.67
N ILE A 225 -4.89 -7.58 24.73
CA ILE A 225 -5.39 -7.82 26.07
C ILE A 225 -6.90 -7.56 26.11
N GLN A 226 -7.68 -8.55 26.52
CA GLN A 226 -9.11 -8.37 26.71
C GLN A 226 -9.36 -7.39 27.86
N THR A 227 -10.25 -6.42 27.62
CA THR A 227 -10.66 -5.43 28.62
C THR A 227 -12.18 -5.40 28.74
N ASP A 228 -12.67 -4.87 29.86
CA ASP A 228 -14.04 -4.40 29.98
C ASP A 228 -14.23 -3.00 29.37
N LEU A 229 -15.44 -2.45 29.48
CA LEU A 229 -15.77 -1.12 28.95
C LEU A 229 -15.06 0.03 29.68
N SER A 230 -14.48 -0.24 30.85
CA SER A 230 -13.66 0.68 31.62
C SER A 230 -12.16 0.51 31.32
N SER A 231 -11.80 -0.24 30.29
CA SER A 231 -10.41 -0.57 29.90
C SER A 231 -9.64 -1.35 30.96
N ARG A 232 -10.31 -1.96 31.96
CA ARG A 232 -9.66 -2.85 32.95
C ARG A 232 -9.34 -4.19 32.29
N ALA A 233 -8.12 -4.67 32.46
CA ALA A 233 -7.67 -5.93 31.89
C ALA A 233 -8.39 -7.11 32.55
N ILE A 234 -8.88 -8.06 31.75
CA ILE A 234 -9.60 -9.25 32.24
C ILE A 234 -8.63 -10.40 32.48
N GLY A 235 -8.72 -10.98 33.67
CA GLY A 235 -7.97 -12.19 34.08
C GLY A 235 -8.49 -13.48 33.44
N HIS A 236 -7.86 -14.59 33.77
CA HIS A 236 -8.28 -15.92 33.31
C HIS A 236 -9.62 -16.35 33.88
N ASP A 237 -9.96 -15.87 35.07
CA ASP A 237 -11.22 -16.07 35.80
C ASP A 237 -12.39 -15.24 35.24
N GLY A 238 -12.12 -14.41 34.23
CA GLY A 238 -13.11 -13.51 33.63
C GLY A 238 -13.37 -12.23 34.42
N GLN A 239 -12.64 -11.99 35.53
CA GLN A 239 -12.78 -10.79 36.34
C GLN A 239 -11.71 -9.76 36.00
N PRO A 240 -11.99 -8.45 36.20
CA PRO A 240 -10.99 -7.42 36.07
C PRO A 240 -9.84 -7.60 37.06
N ILE A 241 -8.61 -7.50 36.58
CA ILE A 241 -7.43 -7.52 37.43
C ILE A 241 -7.31 -6.15 38.10
N PRO A 242 -7.34 -6.04 39.44
CA PRO A 242 -7.27 -4.77 40.14
C PRO A 242 -6.02 -3.95 39.76
N GLY A 243 -6.22 -2.67 39.41
CA GLY A 243 -5.14 -1.73 39.08
C GLY A 243 -4.49 -1.95 37.70
N LEU A 244 -4.92 -2.93 36.90
CA LEU A 244 -4.36 -3.18 35.56
C LEU A 244 -5.32 -2.71 34.48
N TYR A 245 -4.83 -1.79 33.65
CA TYR A 245 -5.56 -1.25 32.52
C TYR A 245 -4.81 -1.50 31.23
N ALA A 246 -5.54 -1.62 30.10
CA ALA A 246 -4.96 -1.71 28.76
C ALA A 246 -5.76 -0.87 27.78
N ALA A 247 -5.08 -0.03 27.01
CA ALA A 247 -5.69 0.88 26.04
C ALA A 247 -4.86 0.96 24.77
N GLY A 248 -5.47 1.38 23.67
CA GLY A 248 -4.81 1.48 22.38
C GLY A 248 -4.51 0.12 21.76
N GLU A 249 -3.42 0.01 21.04
CA GLU A 249 -3.06 -1.20 20.30
C GLU A 249 -2.91 -2.44 21.19
N VAL A 250 -2.40 -2.28 22.41
CA VAL A 250 -2.21 -3.37 23.36
C VAL A 250 -3.53 -4.03 23.78
N ALA A 251 -4.64 -3.28 23.78
CA ALA A 251 -5.99 -3.80 24.01
C ALA A 251 -6.66 -4.35 22.75
N GLY A 252 -5.95 -4.33 21.63
CA GLY A 252 -6.48 -4.67 20.32
C GLY A 252 -7.27 -3.51 19.70
N PHE A 253 -7.12 -3.36 18.41
CA PHE A 253 -7.83 -2.32 17.64
C PHE A 253 -9.21 -2.78 17.17
N GLY A 254 -9.98 -3.43 18.00
CA GLY A 254 -11.31 -3.89 17.62
C GLY A 254 -11.31 -5.11 16.71
N GLY A 255 -10.33 -5.98 16.87
CA GLY A 255 -10.28 -7.26 16.15
C GLY A 255 -11.51 -8.10 16.43
N GLY A 256 -12.54 -7.99 15.60
CA GLY A 256 -13.82 -8.69 15.74
C GLY A 256 -15.01 -7.80 16.05
N GLY A 257 -14.83 -6.50 16.23
CA GLY A 257 -15.93 -5.56 16.36
C GLY A 257 -16.45 -5.08 14.99
N VAL A 258 -16.89 -3.82 14.93
CA VAL A 258 -17.38 -3.16 13.72
C VAL A 258 -16.42 -3.26 12.54
N HIS A 259 -15.12 -3.29 12.80
CA HIS A 259 -14.09 -3.38 11.78
C HIS A 259 -13.79 -4.82 11.35
N GLY A 260 -14.10 -5.84 12.17
CA GLY A 260 -13.78 -7.23 11.88
C GLY A 260 -12.31 -7.42 11.54
N TYR A 261 -12.05 -8.04 10.38
CA TYR A 261 -10.70 -8.16 9.80
C TYR A 261 -10.35 -6.99 8.86
N ASN A 262 -11.31 -6.10 8.59
CA ASN A 262 -11.14 -4.96 7.69
C ASN A 262 -10.89 -3.71 8.55
N ALA A 263 -9.64 -3.32 8.64
CA ALA A 263 -9.29 -2.10 9.34
C ALA A 263 -9.42 -0.90 8.40
N LEU A 264 -10.11 0.14 8.86
CA LEU A 264 -10.19 1.41 8.17
C LEU A 264 -9.04 2.32 8.59
N GLU A 265 -8.24 2.78 7.64
CA GLU A 265 -7.23 3.80 7.91
C GLU A 265 -7.88 5.06 8.49
N GLY A 266 -7.21 5.65 9.48
CA GLY A 266 -7.69 6.84 10.19
C GLY A 266 -8.54 6.54 11.43
N THR A 267 -9.05 5.33 11.62
CA THR A 267 -9.84 4.97 12.82
C THR A 267 -8.95 4.51 13.97
N PHE A 268 -7.73 4.07 13.69
CA PHE A 268 -6.79 3.53 14.69
C PHE A 268 -6.46 4.54 15.78
N LEU A 269 -6.02 5.74 15.41
CA LEU A 269 -5.66 6.79 16.37
C LEU A 269 -6.85 7.20 17.22
N GLY A 270 -8.03 7.33 16.62
CA GLY A 270 -9.27 7.63 17.36
C GLY A 270 -9.59 6.58 18.42
N GLY A 271 -9.46 5.29 18.06
CA GLY A 271 -9.65 4.19 19.01
C GLY A 271 -8.64 4.20 20.17
N CYS A 272 -7.36 4.47 19.87
CA CYS A 272 -6.32 4.60 20.88
C CYS A 272 -6.58 5.75 21.86
N ILE A 273 -6.94 6.93 21.34
CA ILE A 273 -7.26 8.12 22.16
C ILE A 273 -8.50 7.85 23.01
N PHE A 274 -9.55 7.26 22.42
CA PHE A 274 -10.79 6.97 23.14
C PHE A 274 -10.56 5.98 24.29
N SER A 275 -9.94 4.84 24.02
CA SER A 275 -9.69 3.82 25.04
C SER A 275 -8.71 4.32 26.13
N GLY A 276 -7.68 5.10 25.75
CA GLY A 276 -6.80 5.76 26.71
C GLY A 276 -7.51 6.73 27.63
N ARG A 277 -8.46 7.52 27.08
CA ARG A 277 -9.30 8.41 27.88
C ARG A 277 -10.22 7.63 28.84
N VAL A 278 -10.78 6.51 28.40
CA VAL A 278 -11.62 5.64 29.23
C VAL A 278 -10.78 5.08 30.40
N ALA A 279 -9.62 4.50 30.09
CA ALA A 279 -8.72 3.98 31.11
C ALA A 279 -8.28 5.03 32.14
N GLY A 280 -8.02 6.26 31.70
CA GLY A 280 -7.60 7.34 32.59
C GLY A 280 -8.71 7.96 33.44
N ARG A 281 -9.96 7.55 33.25
CA ARG A 281 -11.13 7.99 34.02
C ARG A 281 -11.69 6.91 34.94
N ALA A 282 -11.29 5.68 34.74
CA ALA A 282 -11.70 4.52 35.54
C ALA A 282 -10.81 4.38 36.77
#